data_a183495e56500f3e4cc19d9243d79912
#
_entry.id   a183495e56500f3e4cc19d9243d79912
#
_cell.length_a   1.000
_cell.length_b   1.000
_cell.length_c   1.000
_cell.angle_alpha   90.00
_cell.angle_beta   90.00
_cell.angle_gamma   90.00
#
_symmetry.space_group_name_H-M   'P 1'
#
loop_
_entity.id
_entity.type
_entity.pdbx_description
1 polymer ?
#
loop_
_entity_poly.entity_id
_entity_poly.type
_entity_poly.pdbx_seq_one_letter_code
_entity_poly.pdbx_strand_id
1 'polypeptide(L)'
;MREDLRPFWVKQLYVSFRAAWIHWFIRPRCVHLGVHAAIMSPWYVDISGPNISIGHSFTAINTVSQRVHIGVWGRGVGEGRIMLGNACLMSPGSRISASDEIVLGDGCMLANGAYITDSDWHGLYNRIDRDDASTPVRLGDNVWVGDHATVLKGVTIGDNSVVAARSVVTKNVPANVVVAGNPA
;
A
#
# COMPACT_ATOMS: atom_id res chain seq x y z
N MET A 1 -20.67 4.88 20.17
CA MET A 1 -19.35 4.18 20.24
C MET A 1 -19.52 3.03 21.23
N ARG A 2 -19.27 1.76 20.82
CA ARG A 2 -19.31 0.65 21.78
C ARG A 2 -18.10 0.78 22.69
N GLU A 3 -18.31 0.94 23.99
CA GLU A 3 -17.24 0.90 24.96
C GLU A 3 -16.58 -0.48 24.97
N ASP A 4 -15.25 -0.50 24.95
CA ASP A 4 -14.49 -1.73 25.08
C ASP A 4 -14.43 -2.13 26.56
N LEU A 5 -15.34 -2.99 26.94
CA LEU A 5 -15.50 -3.47 28.33
C LEU A 5 -14.50 -4.58 28.72
N ARG A 6 -13.57 -4.96 27.84
CA ARG A 6 -12.57 -5.98 28.16
C ARG A 6 -11.67 -5.49 29.30
N PRO A 7 -11.35 -6.35 30.28
CA PRO A 7 -10.40 -6.02 31.34
C PRO A 7 -9.05 -5.52 30.77
N PHE A 8 -8.41 -4.62 31.49
CA PHE A 8 -7.14 -4.01 31.05
C PHE A 8 -6.07 -5.04 30.70
N TRP A 9 -5.93 -6.10 31.52
CA TRP A 9 -4.95 -7.16 31.27
C TRP A 9 -5.22 -7.93 29.96
N VAL A 10 -6.49 -8.13 29.58
CA VAL A 10 -6.85 -8.74 28.28
C VAL A 10 -6.40 -7.86 27.13
N LYS A 11 -6.59 -6.53 27.26
CA LYS A 11 -6.11 -5.58 26.25
C LYS A 11 -4.59 -5.61 26.12
N GLN A 12 -3.88 -5.66 27.24
CA GLN A 12 -2.42 -5.75 27.24
C GLN A 12 -1.91 -7.04 26.61
N LEU A 13 -2.51 -8.18 26.92
CA LEU A 13 -2.17 -9.46 26.28
C LEU A 13 -2.37 -9.42 24.77
N TYR A 14 -3.49 -8.84 24.31
CA TYR A 14 -3.76 -8.68 22.89
C TYR A 14 -2.72 -7.77 22.20
N VAL A 15 -2.37 -6.64 22.80
CA VAL A 15 -1.36 -5.71 22.28
C VAL A 15 0.01 -6.40 22.21
N SER A 16 0.41 -7.12 23.26
CA SER A 16 1.68 -7.86 23.30
C SER A 16 1.73 -8.97 22.25
N PHE A 17 0.65 -9.73 22.12
CA PHE A 17 0.53 -10.77 21.09
C PHE A 17 0.64 -10.17 19.68
N ARG A 18 -0.06 -9.06 19.42
CA ARG A 18 0.01 -8.34 18.15
C ARG A 18 1.42 -7.86 17.84
N ALA A 19 2.11 -7.28 18.84
CA ALA A 19 3.49 -6.81 18.69
C ALA A 19 4.45 -7.97 18.38
N ALA A 20 4.31 -9.10 19.09
CA ALA A 20 5.09 -10.30 18.84
C ALA A 20 4.84 -10.84 17.42
N TRP A 21 3.57 -10.88 16.98
CA TRP A 21 3.21 -11.31 15.62
C TRP A 21 3.86 -10.43 14.55
N ILE A 22 3.79 -9.09 14.72
CA ILE A 22 4.45 -8.14 13.81
C ILE A 22 5.97 -8.39 13.78
N HIS A 23 6.59 -8.58 14.94
CA HIS A 23 8.02 -8.80 15.05
C HIS A 23 8.47 -10.09 14.36
N TRP A 24 7.76 -11.22 14.58
CA TRP A 24 8.18 -12.52 14.11
C TRP A 24 7.70 -12.86 12.69
N PHE A 25 6.56 -12.34 12.25
CA PHE A 25 5.95 -12.75 10.97
C PHE A 25 5.87 -11.64 9.93
N ILE A 26 5.82 -10.37 10.32
CA ILE A 26 5.72 -9.27 9.38
C ILE A 26 7.09 -8.64 9.10
N ARG A 27 7.83 -8.31 10.13
CA ARG A 27 9.16 -7.71 9.98
C ARG A 27 10.12 -8.48 9.08
N PRO A 28 10.22 -9.83 9.15
CA PRO A 28 11.11 -10.59 8.28
C PRO A 28 10.73 -10.56 6.79
N ARG A 29 9.51 -10.12 6.45
CA ARG A 29 9.06 -9.98 5.06
C ARG A 29 9.42 -8.63 4.45
N CYS A 30 9.97 -7.72 5.24
CA CYS A 30 10.40 -6.39 4.81
C CYS A 30 11.92 -6.27 4.91
N VAL A 31 12.53 -5.56 3.97
CA VAL A 31 13.93 -5.12 4.09
C VAL A 31 14.05 -4.15 5.27
N HIS A 32 13.06 -3.26 5.38
CA HIS A 32 12.93 -2.35 6.52
C HIS A 32 11.46 -2.22 6.93
N LEU A 33 11.21 -2.31 8.23
CA LEU A 33 9.94 -1.92 8.85
C LEU A 33 10.26 -0.98 10.01
N GLY A 34 9.85 0.27 9.86
CA GLY A 34 10.09 1.31 10.85
C GLY A 34 9.46 1.01 12.21
N VAL A 35 9.79 1.82 13.21
CA VAL A 35 9.22 1.71 14.55
C VAL A 35 7.78 2.25 14.60
N HIS A 36 7.04 1.85 15.63
CA HIS A 36 5.66 2.28 15.89
C HIS A 36 4.64 1.86 14.79
N ALA A 37 4.94 0.79 14.05
CA ALA A 37 3.96 0.25 13.10
C ALA A 37 2.70 -0.25 13.82
N ALA A 38 1.53 0.29 13.44
CA ALA A 38 0.22 -0.06 13.99
C ALA A 38 -0.56 -0.92 12.98
N ILE A 39 -0.29 -2.23 12.96
CA ILE A 39 -0.99 -3.16 12.07
C ILE A 39 -2.14 -3.81 12.84
N MET A 40 -3.37 -3.45 12.50
CA MET A 40 -4.57 -4.05 13.10
C MET A 40 -4.82 -5.41 12.44
N SER A 41 -5.08 -6.44 13.27
CA SER A 41 -5.25 -7.82 12.79
C SER A 41 -4.12 -8.27 11.86
N PRO A 42 -2.85 -8.26 12.32
CA PRO A 42 -1.67 -8.40 11.45
C PRO A 42 -1.58 -9.76 10.74
N TRP A 43 -2.33 -10.75 11.19
CA TRP A 43 -2.46 -12.07 10.53
C TRP A 43 -3.24 -12.03 9.21
N TYR A 44 -3.90 -10.91 8.90
CA TYR A 44 -4.60 -10.69 7.63
C TYR A 44 -3.85 -9.76 6.66
N VAL A 45 -2.73 -9.15 7.07
CA VAL A 45 -1.91 -8.40 6.11
C VAL A 45 -1.13 -9.38 5.24
N ASP A 46 -1.09 -9.11 3.95
CA ASP A 46 -0.30 -9.88 2.99
C ASP A 46 0.85 -9.02 2.47
N ILE A 47 2.07 -9.40 2.86
CA ILE A 47 3.31 -8.77 2.40
C ILE A 47 4.12 -9.86 1.72
N SER A 48 4.38 -9.71 0.42
CA SER A 48 5.02 -10.72 -0.41
C SER A 48 6.00 -10.12 -1.42
N GLY A 49 7.07 -10.83 -1.68
CA GLY A 49 8.13 -10.42 -2.60
C GLY A 49 9.31 -9.72 -1.95
N PRO A 50 10.34 -9.38 -2.74
CA PRO A 50 11.57 -8.75 -2.27
C PRO A 50 11.43 -7.22 -2.11
N ASN A 51 12.45 -6.59 -1.52
CA ASN A 51 12.70 -5.15 -1.57
C ASN A 51 11.52 -4.26 -1.11
N ILE A 52 10.81 -4.70 -0.07
CA ILE A 52 9.73 -3.90 0.55
C ILE A 52 10.30 -3.16 1.75
N SER A 53 10.23 -1.82 1.71
CA SER A 53 10.66 -0.94 2.81
C SER A 53 9.49 -0.07 3.24
N ILE A 54 9.24 -0.03 4.55
CA ILE A 54 8.14 0.71 5.16
C ILE A 54 8.70 1.61 6.26
N GLY A 55 8.38 2.89 6.21
CA GLY A 55 8.82 3.90 7.17
C GLY A 55 8.21 3.75 8.56
N HIS A 56 8.47 4.73 9.42
CA HIS A 56 7.99 4.77 10.81
C HIS A 56 6.48 5.06 10.86
N SER A 57 5.83 4.64 11.95
CA SER A 57 4.42 4.92 12.24
C SER A 57 3.44 4.47 11.15
N PHE A 58 3.81 3.45 10.38
CA PHE A 58 2.93 2.86 9.39
C PHE A 58 1.66 2.30 10.03
N THR A 59 0.51 2.57 9.44
CA THR A 59 -0.78 2.03 9.90
C THR A 59 -1.42 1.17 8.81
N ALA A 60 -1.77 -0.07 9.13
CA ALA A 60 -2.58 -0.93 8.27
C ALA A 60 -3.82 -1.44 9.02
N ILE A 61 -4.97 -1.30 8.39
CA ILE A 61 -6.25 -1.76 8.94
C ILE A 61 -6.70 -2.96 8.10
N ASN A 62 -6.80 -4.12 8.73
CA ASN A 62 -7.19 -5.36 8.07
C ASN A 62 -8.48 -5.91 8.67
N THR A 63 -9.27 -6.56 7.82
CA THR A 63 -10.41 -7.38 8.21
C THR A 63 -10.29 -8.78 7.61
N VAL A 64 -11.14 -9.70 8.04
CA VAL A 64 -11.17 -11.09 7.50
C VAL A 64 -11.41 -11.08 5.98
N SER A 65 -12.31 -10.22 5.52
CA SER A 65 -12.76 -10.15 4.11
C SER A 65 -12.00 -9.13 3.26
N GLN A 66 -11.34 -8.18 3.90
CA GLN A 66 -10.63 -7.09 3.21
C GLN A 66 -9.22 -6.94 3.80
N ARG A 67 -8.28 -7.59 3.16
CA ARG A 67 -6.88 -7.61 3.55
C ARG A 67 -6.13 -6.47 2.87
N VAL A 68 -5.14 -5.92 3.54
CA VAL A 68 -4.14 -5.05 2.90
C VAL A 68 -3.11 -5.93 2.21
N HIS A 69 -2.81 -5.62 0.94
CA HIS A 69 -1.81 -6.35 0.16
C HIS A 69 -0.69 -5.40 -0.28
N ILE A 70 0.54 -5.82 0.00
CA ILE A 70 1.77 -5.14 -0.46
C ILE A 70 2.62 -6.21 -1.13
N GLY A 71 2.68 -6.21 -2.47
CA GLY A 71 3.30 -7.30 -3.20
C GLY A 71 4.27 -6.82 -4.28
N VAL A 72 5.46 -7.40 -4.31
CA VAL A 72 6.44 -7.23 -5.38
C VAL A 72 6.49 -8.51 -6.21
N TRP A 73 6.24 -8.38 -7.51
CA TRP A 73 6.14 -9.47 -8.48
C TRP A 73 7.11 -9.25 -9.64
N GLY A 74 8.36 -8.84 -9.34
CA GLY A 74 9.39 -8.55 -10.33
C GLY A 74 9.58 -9.66 -11.37
N ARG A 75 10.17 -9.33 -12.52
CA ARG A 75 10.42 -10.26 -13.63
C ARG A 75 11.50 -11.28 -13.30
N GLY A 76 12.49 -10.86 -12.51
CA GLY A 76 13.62 -11.68 -12.07
C GLY A 76 13.67 -11.83 -10.55
N VAL A 77 14.54 -12.74 -10.11
CA VAL A 77 14.77 -12.95 -8.67
C VAL A 77 15.40 -11.70 -8.07
N GLY A 78 14.71 -11.10 -7.09
CA GLY A 78 15.17 -9.89 -6.39
C GLY A 78 14.88 -8.56 -7.11
N GLU A 79 14.19 -8.59 -8.24
CA GLU A 79 13.77 -7.39 -8.96
C GLU A 79 12.47 -6.81 -8.40
N GLY A 80 12.28 -5.52 -8.68
CA GLY A 80 11.14 -4.75 -8.19
C GLY A 80 11.29 -4.29 -6.75
N ARG A 81 10.62 -3.18 -6.42
CA ARG A 81 10.64 -2.64 -5.05
C ARG A 81 9.40 -1.82 -4.70
N ILE A 82 9.08 -1.79 -3.43
CA ILE A 82 8.08 -0.89 -2.85
C ILE A 82 8.72 -0.13 -1.70
N MET A 83 8.57 1.19 -1.71
CA MET A 83 9.02 2.07 -0.65
C MET A 83 7.85 2.91 -0.15
N LEU A 84 7.51 2.77 1.11
CA LEU A 84 6.51 3.59 1.79
C LEU A 84 7.22 4.50 2.78
N GLY A 85 6.94 5.79 2.71
CA GLY A 85 7.43 6.79 3.65
C GLY A 85 6.86 6.62 5.06
N ASN A 86 7.11 7.60 5.92
CA ASN A 86 6.63 7.59 7.30
C ASN A 86 5.14 7.92 7.38
N ALA A 87 4.49 7.47 8.44
CA ALA A 87 3.08 7.76 8.75
C ALA A 87 2.09 7.43 7.63
N CYS A 88 2.43 6.52 6.73
CA CYS A 88 1.50 6.04 5.72
C CYS A 88 0.38 5.21 6.34
N LEU A 89 -0.83 5.33 5.79
CA LEU A 89 -2.00 4.57 6.20
C LEU A 89 -2.58 3.76 5.04
N MET A 90 -2.82 2.49 5.27
CA MET A 90 -3.52 1.60 4.35
C MET A 90 -4.80 1.06 4.98
N SER A 91 -5.94 1.39 4.37
CA SER A 91 -7.28 0.96 4.79
C SER A 91 -7.61 -0.43 4.27
N PRO A 92 -8.68 -1.08 4.77
CA PRO A 92 -9.04 -2.44 4.37
C PRO A 92 -9.19 -2.61 2.86
N GLY A 93 -8.66 -3.70 2.32
CA GLY A 93 -8.75 -4.02 0.90
C GLY A 93 -7.83 -3.22 -0.02
N SER A 94 -7.08 -2.24 0.51
CA SER A 94 -6.12 -1.50 -0.31
C SER A 94 -4.96 -2.40 -0.76
N ARG A 95 -4.45 -2.14 -1.97
CA ARG A 95 -3.43 -2.98 -2.60
C ARG A 95 -2.36 -2.15 -3.30
N ILE A 96 -1.11 -2.54 -3.10
CA ILE A 96 0.04 -2.06 -3.87
C ILE A 96 0.69 -3.28 -4.54
N SER A 97 0.84 -3.25 -5.86
CA SER A 97 1.45 -4.33 -6.62
C SER A 97 2.51 -3.78 -7.55
N ALA A 98 3.77 -4.09 -7.28
CA ALA A 98 4.91 -3.60 -8.04
C ALA A 98 5.57 -4.72 -8.86
N SER A 99 5.88 -4.43 -10.12
CA SER A 99 6.78 -5.20 -10.97
C SER A 99 8.17 -4.55 -10.99
N ASP A 100 8.24 -3.22 -11.05
CA ASP A 100 9.45 -2.41 -11.13
C ASP A 100 9.62 -1.56 -9.85
N GLU A 101 8.90 -0.45 -9.74
CA GLU A 101 9.06 0.44 -8.60
C GLU A 101 7.77 1.19 -8.24
N ILE A 102 7.38 1.13 -6.96
CA ILE A 102 6.35 2.01 -6.41
C ILE A 102 6.89 2.71 -5.17
N VAL A 103 6.85 4.04 -5.19
CA VAL A 103 7.32 4.89 -4.08
C VAL A 103 6.20 5.80 -3.60
N LEU A 104 5.93 5.78 -2.31
CA LEU A 104 5.04 6.70 -1.63
C LEU A 104 5.86 7.55 -0.66
N GLY A 105 5.63 8.86 -0.68
CA GLY A 105 6.19 9.80 0.30
C GLY A 105 5.57 9.63 1.69
N ASP A 106 5.88 10.57 2.57
CA ASP A 106 5.39 10.58 3.95
C ASP A 106 3.90 10.95 4.04
N GLY A 107 3.19 10.41 5.00
CA GLY A 107 1.79 10.74 5.28
C GLY A 107 0.78 10.30 4.22
N CYS A 108 1.16 9.48 3.27
CA CYS A 108 0.24 8.99 2.24
C CYS A 108 -0.87 8.12 2.82
N MET A 109 -2.07 8.28 2.29
CA MET A 109 -3.25 7.53 2.72
C MET A 109 -3.90 6.80 1.55
N LEU A 110 -4.03 5.47 1.67
CA LEU A 110 -4.81 4.64 0.77
C LEU A 110 -6.13 4.27 1.45
N ALA A 111 -7.24 4.77 0.92
CA ALA A 111 -8.58 4.46 1.42
C ALA A 111 -8.98 3.02 1.04
N ASN A 112 -10.19 2.61 1.46
CA ASN A 112 -10.69 1.26 1.23
C ASN A 112 -10.60 0.86 -0.24
N GLY A 113 -10.05 -0.32 -0.51
CA GLY A 113 -9.99 -0.85 -1.86
C GLY A 113 -9.14 -0.05 -2.86
N ALA A 114 -8.42 0.98 -2.43
CA ALA A 114 -7.52 1.73 -3.31
C ALA A 114 -6.44 0.82 -3.88
N TYR A 115 -6.11 0.99 -5.16
CA TYR A 115 -5.14 0.16 -5.85
C TYR A 115 -4.07 0.98 -6.56
N ILE A 116 -2.81 0.60 -6.37
CA ILE A 116 -1.66 1.18 -7.07
C ILE A 116 -0.91 0.05 -7.78
N THR A 117 -0.64 0.22 -9.06
CA THR A 117 0.16 -0.72 -9.86
C THR A 117 1.06 0.00 -10.85
N ASP A 118 2.24 -0.54 -11.06
CA ASP A 118 3.24 -0.04 -12.01
C ASP A 118 3.33 -0.89 -13.28
N SER A 119 2.44 -1.86 -13.47
CA SER A 119 2.53 -2.83 -14.55
C SER A 119 1.16 -3.20 -15.11
N ASP A 120 1.13 -3.58 -16.40
CA ASP A 120 -0.04 -4.20 -17.05
C ASP A 120 -0.12 -5.71 -16.81
N TRP A 121 0.92 -6.31 -16.27
CA TRP A 121 1.08 -7.73 -15.91
C TRP A 121 1.09 -8.71 -17.07
N HIS A 122 0.56 -8.33 -18.25
CA HIS A 122 0.48 -9.16 -19.43
C HIS A 122 0.64 -8.34 -20.71
N GLY A 123 1.24 -8.91 -21.72
CA GLY A 123 1.37 -8.28 -23.02
C GLY A 123 0.01 -7.99 -23.69
N LEU A 124 -0.08 -6.90 -24.45
CA LEU A 124 -1.32 -6.47 -25.08
C LEU A 124 -1.82 -7.47 -26.12
N TYR A 125 -0.93 -8.04 -26.91
CA TYR A 125 -1.24 -8.96 -28.00
C TYR A 125 -1.08 -10.43 -27.61
N ASN A 126 -0.08 -10.74 -26.79
CA ASN A 126 0.16 -12.08 -26.29
C ASN A 126 0.10 -12.09 -24.74
N ARG A 127 -0.95 -12.66 -24.17
CA ARG A 127 -1.16 -12.73 -22.72
C ARG A 127 -0.20 -13.67 -22.00
N ILE A 128 0.47 -14.57 -22.74
CA ILE A 128 1.44 -15.50 -22.18
C ILE A 128 2.80 -14.81 -22.00
N ASP A 129 3.12 -13.88 -22.89
CA ASP A 129 4.34 -13.07 -22.75
C ASP A 129 4.19 -12.11 -21.58
N ARG A 130 5.15 -12.20 -20.69
CA ARG A 130 5.36 -11.22 -19.62
C ARG A 130 6.14 -9.99 -20.08
N ASP A 131 6.03 -9.63 -21.36
CA ASP A 131 6.60 -8.39 -21.89
C ASP A 131 5.72 -7.20 -21.49
N ASP A 132 5.43 -7.16 -20.21
CA ASP A 132 4.70 -6.10 -19.56
C ASP A 132 5.61 -4.88 -19.44
N ALA A 133 5.26 -3.82 -20.11
CA ALA A 133 5.89 -2.53 -19.90
C ALA A 133 5.53 -2.04 -18.50
N SER A 134 6.36 -2.32 -17.50
CA SER A 134 6.28 -1.68 -16.20
C SER A 134 6.88 -0.28 -16.27
N THR A 135 6.28 0.66 -15.56
CA THR A 135 6.77 2.04 -15.45
C THR A 135 6.54 2.52 -14.01
N PRO A 136 7.59 3.01 -13.33
CA PRO A 136 7.50 3.40 -11.93
C PRO A 136 6.33 4.32 -11.60
N VAL A 137 5.76 4.14 -10.42
CA VAL A 137 4.72 5.01 -9.86
C VAL A 137 5.29 5.73 -8.64
N ARG A 138 5.08 7.05 -8.58
CA ARG A 138 5.58 7.90 -7.50
C ARG A 138 4.46 8.78 -6.94
N LEU A 139 4.24 8.70 -5.65
CA LEU A 139 3.39 9.62 -4.90
C LEU A 139 4.29 10.48 -4.00
N GLY A 140 4.09 11.79 -4.05
CA GLY A 140 4.72 12.72 -3.11
C GLY A 140 4.19 12.58 -1.69
N ASP A 141 4.47 13.56 -0.85
CA ASP A 141 4.03 13.58 0.53
C ASP A 141 2.54 13.94 0.65
N ASN A 142 1.88 13.40 1.68
CA ASN A 142 0.50 13.71 2.02
C ASN A 142 -0.50 13.49 0.88
N VAL A 143 -0.29 12.48 0.05
CA VAL A 143 -1.22 12.12 -1.03
C VAL A 143 -2.31 11.21 -0.49
N TRP A 144 -3.57 11.55 -0.80
CA TRP A 144 -4.72 10.71 -0.47
C TRP A 144 -5.32 10.04 -1.70
N VAL A 145 -5.21 8.73 -1.76
CA VAL A 145 -5.88 7.90 -2.78
C VAL A 145 -7.22 7.43 -2.22
N GLY A 146 -8.31 7.95 -2.80
CA GLY A 146 -9.68 7.75 -2.34
C GLY A 146 -10.18 6.31 -2.49
N ASP A 147 -11.37 6.08 -1.98
CA ASP A 147 -12.01 4.77 -1.90
C ASP A 147 -12.17 4.14 -3.30
N HIS A 148 -11.66 2.91 -3.47
CA HIS A 148 -11.65 2.20 -4.76
C HIS A 148 -11.03 2.98 -5.94
N ALA A 149 -10.21 3.99 -5.68
CA ALA A 149 -9.47 4.66 -6.74
C ALA A 149 -8.28 3.80 -7.18
N THR A 150 -7.88 3.96 -8.44
CA THR A 150 -6.77 3.21 -9.03
C THR A 150 -5.74 4.16 -9.61
N VAL A 151 -4.47 3.93 -9.28
CA VAL A 151 -3.32 4.64 -9.88
C VAL A 151 -2.56 3.64 -10.74
N LEU A 152 -2.45 3.98 -12.03
CA LEU A 152 -1.82 3.11 -13.01
C LEU A 152 -0.33 3.43 -13.20
N LYS A 153 0.36 2.55 -13.91
CA LYS A 153 1.79 2.63 -14.21
C LYS A 153 2.20 3.98 -14.79
N GLY A 154 3.40 4.42 -14.45
CA GLY A 154 4.02 5.65 -14.97
C GLY A 154 3.48 6.95 -14.38
N VAL A 155 2.54 6.88 -13.45
CA VAL A 155 1.93 8.07 -12.84
C VAL A 155 2.81 8.62 -11.73
N THR A 156 3.01 9.93 -11.75
CA THR A 156 3.53 10.71 -10.61
C THR A 156 2.42 11.61 -10.07
N ILE A 157 2.18 11.55 -8.76
CA ILE A 157 1.23 12.42 -8.07
C ILE A 157 2.01 13.35 -7.14
N GLY A 158 1.85 14.66 -7.32
CA GLY A 158 2.51 15.67 -6.50
C GLY A 158 1.93 15.75 -5.08
N ASP A 159 2.70 16.38 -4.19
CA ASP A 159 2.39 16.51 -2.77
C ASP A 159 1.00 17.11 -2.51
N ASN A 160 0.41 16.75 -1.38
CA ASN A 160 -0.89 17.27 -0.90
C ASN A 160 -2.05 17.07 -1.88
N SER A 161 -1.96 16.13 -2.82
CA SER A 161 -3.02 15.92 -3.79
C SER A 161 -3.96 14.80 -3.38
N VAL A 162 -5.20 14.90 -3.84
CA VAL A 162 -6.26 13.95 -3.54
C VAL A 162 -6.78 13.33 -4.84
N VAL A 163 -6.80 12.01 -4.88
CA VAL A 163 -7.50 11.25 -5.92
C VAL A 163 -8.88 10.91 -5.36
N ALA A 164 -9.94 11.43 -5.98
CA ALA A 164 -11.31 11.18 -5.53
C ALA A 164 -11.68 9.69 -5.64
N ALA A 165 -12.65 9.28 -4.84
CA ALA A 165 -13.12 7.90 -4.83
C ALA A 165 -13.52 7.41 -6.23
N ARG A 166 -13.18 6.15 -6.55
CA ARG A 166 -13.48 5.46 -7.82
C ARG A 166 -12.86 6.09 -9.07
N SER A 167 -11.89 6.99 -8.91
CA SER A 167 -11.15 7.56 -10.03
C SER A 167 -10.08 6.60 -10.56
N VAL A 168 -9.76 6.70 -11.85
CA VAL A 168 -8.65 5.98 -12.48
C VAL A 168 -7.63 6.98 -13.00
N VAL A 169 -6.50 7.06 -12.33
CA VAL A 169 -5.41 7.99 -12.68
C VAL A 169 -4.50 7.35 -13.70
N THR A 170 -4.42 7.97 -14.88
CA THR A 170 -3.63 7.50 -16.04
C THR A 170 -2.55 8.49 -16.45
N LYS A 171 -2.50 9.68 -15.85
CA LYS A 171 -1.56 10.76 -16.13
C LYS A 171 -1.04 11.37 -14.85
N ASN A 172 0.07 12.09 -14.97
CA ASN A 172 0.65 12.80 -13.83
C ASN A 172 -0.32 13.85 -13.26
N VAL A 173 -0.33 13.94 -11.95
CA VAL A 173 -1.17 14.86 -11.16
C VAL A 173 -0.24 15.89 -10.51
N PRO A 174 -0.43 17.20 -10.72
CA PRO A 174 0.36 18.22 -10.03
C PRO A 174 0.09 18.21 -8.52
N ALA A 175 0.93 18.90 -7.76
CA ALA A 175 0.75 19.07 -6.32
C ALA A 175 -0.47 19.97 -5.98
N ASN A 176 -1.04 19.77 -4.78
CA ASN A 176 -2.09 20.61 -4.19
C ASN A 176 -3.40 20.65 -5.00
N VAL A 177 -3.78 19.56 -5.63
CA VAL A 177 -5.02 19.46 -6.41
C VAL A 177 -5.89 18.28 -5.99
N VAL A 178 -7.16 18.33 -6.37
CA VAL A 178 -8.08 17.20 -6.32
C VAL A 178 -8.37 16.77 -7.76
N VAL A 179 -8.16 15.50 -8.06
CA VAL A 179 -8.51 14.92 -9.38
C VAL A 179 -9.63 13.90 -9.23
N ALA A 180 -10.50 13.84 -10.24
CA ALA A 180 -11.62 12.91 -10.24
C ALA A 180 -11.97 12.49 -11.66
N GLY A 181 -12.42 11.25 -11.82
CA GLY A 181 -12.90 10.71 -13.10
C GLY A 181 -12.30 9.37 -13.49
N ASN A 182 -12.78 8.85 -14.61
CA ASN A 182 -12.24 7.66 -15.28
C ASN A 182 -12.18 7.92 -16.79
N PRO A 183 -11.00 8.34 -17.32
CA PRO A 183 -9.76 8.67 -16.60
C PRO A 183 -9.84 10.01 -15.85
N ALA A 184 -9.02 10.16 -14.80
CA ALA A 184 -8.79 11.38 -14.03
C ALA A 184 -7.51 12.07 -14.48
#